data_8b6c15b164d03e1966c62a5f149399e1
#
_entry.id   8b6c15b164d03e1966c62a5f149399e1
#
_cell.length_a   1.000
_cell.length_b   1.000
_cell.length_c   1.000
_cell.angle_alpha   90.00
_cell.angle_beta   90.00
_cell.angle_gamma   90.00
#
_symmetry.space_group_name_H-M   'P 1'
#
loop_
_entity.id
_entity.type
_entity.pdbx_description
1 polymer ?
#
loop_
_entity_poly.entity_id
_entity_poly.type
_entity_poly.pdbx_seq_one_letter_code
_entity_poly.pdbx_strand_id
1 'polypeptide(L)'
;MKFGIPFIIFIIAWVVIAPFLATNLIIEKPLERADAIFVLSGSGTYLERTQKAAELYQNGVAPKIILTNDGEFGSWSKTEQKNPALVELAQKNLLRNGVRAENIEVLEPQVSGTVWEAIAFAEKAKKDDLKKVLIVTSAYHTSRSLRTFEKILAERQVATEIGIVSPPPGIQSPNPRFWWLKPKGWQMVAGEYLKSAVYWLFY
;
A
#
# COMPACT_ATOMS: atom_id res chain seq x y z
N MET A 1 10.94 -23.28 40.11
CA MET A 1 9.94 -23.73 39.13
C MET A 1 8.63 -22.89 39.07
N LYS A 2 8.57 -21.65 39.65
CA LYS A 2 7.31 -20.87 39.67
C LYS A 2 7.07 -19.97 38.42
N PHE A 3 8.03 -19.85 37.51
CA PHE A 3 7.94 -18.96 36.32
C PHE A 3 7.51 -19.69 35.02
N GLY A 4 7.45 -21.02 35.00
CA GLY A 4 7.15 -21.78 33.79
C GLY A 4 5.69 -21.64 33.33
N ILE A 5 4.73 -21.72 34.24
CA ILE A 5 3.29 -21.68 33.90
C ILE A 5 2.86 -20.30 33.33
N PRO A 6 3.18 -19.14 33.98
CA PRO A 6 2.82 -17.84 33.42
C PRO A 6 3.51 -17.55 32.08
N PHE A 7 4.73 -18.05 31.85
CA PHE A 7 5.42 -17.92 30.58
C PHE A 7 4.74 -18.71 29.44
N ILE A 8 4.28 -19.93 29.74
CA ILE A 8 3.53 -20.75 28.78
C ILE A 8 2.21 -20.09 28.44
N ILE A 9 1.48 -19.57 29.43
CA ILE A 9 0.22 -18.83 29.21
C ILE A 9 0.46 -17.60 28.33
N PHE A 10 1.53 -16.85 28.59
CA PHE A 10 1.90 -15.69 27.76
C PHE A 10 2.16 -16.09 26.28
N ILE A 11 2.92 -17.18 26.06
CA ILE A 11 3.17 -17.65 24.69
C ILE A 11 1.86 -18.07 23.99
N ILE A 12 1.01 -18.81 24.66
CA ILE A 12 -0.28 -19.22 24.10
C ILE A 12 -1.14 -18.00 23.77
N ALA A 13 -1.24 -17.05 24.70
CA ALA A 13 -1.98 -15.80 24.48
C ALA A 13 -1.39 -15.02 23.29
N TRP A 14 -0.06 -14.93 23.20
CA TRP A 14 0.60 -14.25 22.08
C TRP A 14 0.31 -14.91 20.73
N VAL A 15 0.41 -16.23 20.64
CA VAL A 15 0.11 -17.00 19.41
C VAL A 15 -1.33 -16.75 18.93
N VAL A 16 -2.26 -16.54 19.87
CA VAL A 16 -3.66 -16.23 19.54
C VAL A 16 -3.83 -14.75 19.16
N ILE A 17 -3.24 -13.82 19.91
CA ILE A 17 -3.44 -12.38 19.72
C ILE A 17 -2.68 -11.84 18.50
N ALA A 18 -1.46 -12.31 18.25
CA ALA A 18 -0.62 -11.76 17.21
C ALA A 18 -1.25 -11.78 15.79
N PRO A 19 -1.93 -12.84 15.35
CA PRO A 19 -2.66 -12.85 14.08
C PRO A 19 -3.74 -11.75 14.00
N PHE A 20 -4.49 -11.52 15.09
CA PHE A 20 -5.51 -10.47 15.12
C PHE A 20 -4.92 -9.07 15.00
N LEU A 21 -3.76 -8.81 15.60
CA LEU A 21 -3.06 -7.54 15.44
C LEU A 21 -2.74 -7.29 13.97
N ALA A 22 -2.28 -8.28 13.24
CA ALA A 22 -1.97 -8.14 11.82
C ALA A 22 -3.24 -7.97 10.96
N THR A 23 -4.25 -8.80 11.16
CA THR A 23 -5.49 -8.75 10.36
C THR A 23 -6.29 -7.48 10.60
N ASN A 24 -6.24 -6.90 11.81
CA ASN A 24 -6.91 -5.65 12.13
C ASN A 24 -6.38 -4.42 11.36
N LEU A 25 -5.16 -4.52 10.81
CA LEU A 25 -4.60 -3.49 9.94
C LEU A 25 -5.08 -3.61 8.49
N ILE A 26 -5.69 -4.74 8.11
CA ILE A 26 -6.09 -5.01 6.73
C ILE A 26 -7.55 -4.60 6.55
N ILE A 27 -7.77 -3.60 5.72
CA ILE A 27 -9.10 -3.16 5.29
C ILE A 27 -9.21 -3.36 3.79
N GLU A 28 -10.30 -3.99 3.35
CA GLU A 28 -10.64 -4.16 1.94
C GLU A 28 -11.96 -3.43 1.67
N LYS A 29 -11.93 -2.50 0.71
CA LYS A 29 -13.09 -1.76 0.22
C LYS A 29 -13.02 -1.76 -1.31
N PRO A 30 -13.33 -2.90 -1.96
CA PRO A 30 -13.21 -3.01 -3.40
C PRO A 30 -14.23 -2.13 -4.12
N LEU A 31 -13.89 -1.71 -5.34
CA LEU A 31 -14.80 -1.08 -6.30
C LEU A 31 -14.90 -1.99 -7.52
N GLU A 32 -16.11 -2.22 -8.03
CA GLU A 32 -16.32 -2.98 -9.26
C GLU A 32 -15.79 -2.24 -10.50
N ARG A 33 -15.89 -0.89 -10.48
CA ARG A 33 -15.36 0.00 -11.51
C ARG A 33 -14.82 1.27 -10.91
N ALA A 34 -13.75 1.78 -11.53
CA ALA A 34 -13.09 3.03 -11.14
C ALA A 34 -12.58 3.77 -12.38
N ASP A 35 -12.34 5.07 -12.26
CA ASP A 35 -11.74 5.89 -13.32
C ASP A 35 -10.23 5.66 -13.42
N ALA A 36 -9.61 5.27 -12.31
CA ALA A 36 -8.19 4.92 -12.24
C ALA A 36 -7.91 3.94 -11.07
N ILE A 37 -6.85 3.16 -11.23
CA ILE A 37 -6.18 2.44 -10.14
C ILE A 37 -5.01 3.30 -9.67
N PHE A 38 -4.97 3.65 -8.38
CA PHE A 38 -3.92 4.46 -7.78
C PHE A 38 -3.02 3.60 -6.91
N VAL A 39 -1.76 3.40 -7.34
CA VAL A 39 -0.81 2.52 -6.66
C VAL A 39 0.12 3.35 -5.80
N LEU A 40 0.06 3.12 -4.49
CA LEU A 40 0.93 3.83 -3.55
C LEU A 40 2.38 3.36 -3.69
N SER A 41 3.30 4.30 -3.58
CA SER A 41 4.74 4.05 -3.51
C SER A 41 5.15 3.48 -2.14
N GLY A 42 6.40 3.27 -1.97
CA GLY A 42 7.02 2.86 -0.71
C GLY A 42 7.57 1.46 -0.74
N SER A 43 8.87 1.43 -0.55
CA SER A 43 9.71 0.28 -0.28
C SER A 43 9.63 -0.91 -1.26
N GLY A 44 10.35 -1.98 -0.94
CA GLY A 44 10.45 -3.20 -1.75
C GLY A 44 9.18 -4.03 -1.93
N THR A 45 7.98 -3.47 -1.70
CA THR A 45 6.69 -4.15 -1.94
C THR A 45 6.03 -3.76 -3.28
N TYR A 46 6.74 -3.04 -4.14
CA TYR A 46 6.21 -2.59 -5.43
C TYR A 46 5.75 -3.76 -6.33
N LEU A 47 6.42 -4.91 -6.27
CA LEU A 47 6.08 -6.08 -7.11
C LEU A 47 4.67 -6.59 -6.82
N GLU A 48 4.35 -6.84 -5.55
CA GLU A 48 3.01 -7.34 -5.19
C GLU A 48 1.90 -6.32 -5.51
N ARG A 49 2.17 -5.03 -5.30
CA ARG A 49 1.22 -3.95 -5.59
C ARG A 49 0.95 -3.81 -7.09
N THR A 50 2.00 -3.80 -7.91
CA THR A 50 1.87 -3.67 -9.36
C THR A 50 1.29 -4.93 -10.01
N GLN A 51 1.56 -6.12 -9.48
CA GLN A 51 0.88 -7.34 -9.92
C GLN A 51 -0.62 -7.25 -9.67
N LYS A 52 -1.02 -6.82 -8.45
CA LYS A 52 -2.46 -6.63 -8.13
C LYS A 52 -3.10 -5.56 -8.99
N ALA A 53 -2.42 -4.44 -9.23
CA ALA A 53 -2.92 -3.37 -10.09
C ALA A 53 -3.09 -3.85 -11.55
N ALA A 54 -2.14 -4.62 -12.07
CA ALA A 54 -2.24 -5.20 -13.41
C ALA A 54 -3.40 -6.19 -13.53
N GLU A 55 -3.60 -7.06 -12.53
CA GLU A 55 -4.76 -7.97 -12.47
C GLU A 55 -6.09 -7.20 -12.54
N LEU A 56 -6.22 -6.14 -11.73
CA LEU A 56 -7.42 -5.30 -11.70
C LEU A 56 -7.64 -4.57 -13.03
N TYR A 57 -6.57 -4.06 -13.64
CA TYR A 57 -6.62 -3.42 -14.97
C TYR A 57 -7.08 -4.41 -16.05
N GLN A 58 -6.52 -5.62 -16.08
CA GLN A 58 -6.90 -6.67 -17.03
C GLN A 58 -8.34 -7.13 -16.85
N ASN A 59 -8.85 -7.13 -15.62
CA ASN A 59 -10.24 -7.42 -15.30
C ASN A 59 -11.19 -6.24 -15.63
N GLY A 60 -10.68 -5.14 -16.20
CA GLY A 60 -11.49 -4.00 -16.62
C GLY A 60 -12.04 -3.15 -15.48
N VAL A 61 -11.44 -3.22 -14.28
CA VAL A 61 -11.85 -2.40 -13.13
C VAL A 61 -11.60 -0.91 -13.39
N ALA A 62 -10.49 -0.57 -14.07
CA ALA A 62 -10.21 0.81 -14.48
C ALA A 62 -9.40 0.86 -15.78
N PRO A 63 -9.53 1.94 -16.57
CA PRO A 63 -8.85 2.10 -17.86
C PRO A 63 -7.37 2.50 -17.72
N LYS A 64 -6.94 3.02 -16.58
CA LYS A 64 -5.56 3.52 -16.35
C LYS A 64 -5.06 3.22 -14.95
N ILE A 65 -3.73 3.21 -14.82
CA ILE A 65 -3.01 3.05 -13.54
C ILE A 65 -2.17 4.30 -13.31
N ILE A 66 -2.27 4.88 -12.12
CA ILE A 66 -1.47 6.01 -11.66
C ILE A 66 -0.51 5.51 -10.58
N LEU A 67 0.78 5.66 -10.80
CA LEU A 67 1.83 5.32 -9.84
C LEU A 67 2.26 6.56 -9.07
N THR A 68 2.37 6.48 -7.76
CA THR A 68 3.09 7.51 -7.00
C THR A 68 4.59 7.30 -7.10
N ASN A 69 5.36 8.38 -6.94
CA ASN A 69 6.81 8.39 -6.99
C ASN A 69 7.34 9.02 -5.69
N ASP A 70 8.02 8.21 -4.86
CA ASP A 70 8.63 8.67 -3.60
C ASP A 70 10.11 9.03 -3.73
N GLY A 71 10.69 8.86 -4.94
CA GLY A 71 12.09 9.08 -5.21
C GLY A 71 13.03 8.02 -4.65
N GLU A 72 12.51 6.96 -4.09
CA GLU A 72 13.31 5.88 -3.55
C GLU A 72 13.94 5.03 -4.66
N PHE A 73 15.12 4.48 -4.37
CA PHE A 73 15.87 3.64 -5.30
C PHE A 73 15.89 2.19 -4.83
N GLY A 74 15.89 1.29 -5.81
CA GLY A 74 16.11 -0.13 -5.60
C GLY A 74 17.57 -0.48 -5.36
N SER A 75 17.82 -1.77 -5.16
CA SER A 75 19.17 -2.31 -5.05
C SER A 75 19.94 -2.16 -6.36
N TRP A 76 21.28 -2.21 -6.28
CA TRP A 76 22.15 -2.14 -7.44
C TRP A 76 21.80 -3.18 -8.51
N SER A 77 21.52 -2.73 -9.70
CA SER A 77 21.29 -3.58 -10.88
C SER A 77 22.59 -3.81 -11.63
N LYS A 78 23.05 -5.06 -11.65
CA LYS A 78 24.24 -5.44 -12.44
C LYS A 78 24.03 -5.25 -13.95
N THR A 79 22.79 -5.40 -14.42
CA THR A 79 22.42 -5.27 -15.83
C THR A 79 22.37 -3.80 -16.26
N GLU A 80 21.81 -2.93 -15.41
CA GLU A 80 21.65 -1.51 -15.73
C GLU A 80 22.80 -0.64 -15.21
N GLN A 81 23.73 -1.22 -14.44
CA GLN A 81 24.89 -0.54 -13.82
C GLN A 81 24.48 0.70 -13.01
N LYS A 82 23.30 0.64 -12.37
CA LYS A 82 22.76 1.72 -11.52
C LYS A 82 21.81 1.17 -10.45
N ASN A 83 21.44 2.00 -9.51
CA ASN A 83 20.29 1.79 -8.66
C ASN A 83 19.04 2.34 -9.40
N PRO A 84 18.14 1.50 -9.92
CA PRO A 84 16.94 1.99 -10.60
C PRO A 84 15.98 2.62 -9.62
N ALA A 85 15.24 3.65 -10.01
CA ALA A 85 14.17 4.19 -9.19
C ALA A 85 13.07 3.13 -9.00
N LEU A 86 12.46 3.07 -7.82
CA LEU A 86 11.38 2.10 -7.54
C LEU A 86 10.19 2.30 -8.47
N VAL A 87 9.88 3.54 -8.84
CA VAL A 87 8.83 3.84 -9.83
C VAL A 87 9.15 3.30 -11.22
N GLU A 88 10.43 3.34 -11.67
CA GLU A 88 10.84 2.71 -12.93
C GLU A 88 10.65 1.18 -12.89
N LEU A 89 10.97 0.56 -11.75
CA LEU A 89 10.75 -0.88 -11.55
C LEU A 89 9.26 -1.22 -11.53
N ALA A 90 8.44 -0.38 -10.91
CA ALA A 90 6.99 -0.51 -10.90
C ALA A 90 6.39 -0.42 -12.32
N GLN A 91 6.80 0.58 -13.12
CA GLN A 91 6.39 0.70 -14.52
C GLN A 91 6.79 -0.52 -15.35
N LYS A 92 8.06 -0.95 -15.25
CA LYS A 92 8.56 -2.15 -15.95
C LYS A 92 7.74 -3.40 -15.58
N ASN A 93 7.35 -3.53 -14.30
CA ASN A 93 6.55 -4.66 -13.86
C ASN A 93 5.12 -4.61 -14.40
N LEU A 94 4.49 -3.44 -14.46
CA LEU A 94 3.17 -3.27 -15.08
C LEU A 94 3.20 -3.63 -16.57
N LEU A 95 4.18 -3.14 -17.32
CA LEU A 95 4.37 -3.47 -18.74
C LEU A 95 4.54 -4.97 -18.96
N ARG A 96 5.37 -5.65 -18.14
CA ARG A 96 5.56 -7.11 -18.19
C ARG A 96 4.27 -7.89 -17.90
N ASN A 97 3.37 -7.31 -17.09
CA ASN A 97 2.07 -7.88 -16.78
C ASN A 97 0.95 -7.40 -17.73
N GLY A 98 1.29 -6.91 -18.94
CA GLY A 98 0.35 -6.63 -20.00
C GLY A 98 -0.45 -5.32 -19.88
N VAL A 99 -0.03 -4.40 -19.00
CA VAL A 99 -0.59 -3.05 -18.97
C VAL A 99 0.05 -2.24 -20.10
N ARG A 100 -0.76 -1.54 -20.91
CA ARG A 100 -0.25 -0.73 -22.01
C ARG A 100 0.42 0.52 -21.51
N ALA A 101 1.52 0.94 -22.15
CA ALA A 101 2.34 2.07 -21.72
C ALA A 101 1.54 3.37 -21.59
N GLU A 102 0.63 3.63 -22.55
CA GLU A 102 -0.23 4.81 -22.57
C GLU A 102 -1.25 4.87 -21.43
N ASN A 103 -1.49 3.74 -20.74
CA ASN A 103 -2.38 3.63 -19.58
C ASN A 103 -1.64 3.63 -18.23
N ILE A 104 -0.33 3.88 -18.25
CA ILE A 104 0.48 4.01 -17.04
C ILE A 104 0.90 5.47 -16.90
N GLU A 105 0.44 6.12 -15.86
CA GLU A 105 0.79 7.50 -15.51
C GLU A 105 1.67 7.49 -14.25
N VAL A 106 2.71 8.32 -14.20
CA VAL A 106 3.46 8.60 -12.96
C VAL A 106 3.02 9.95 -12.44
N LEU A 107 2.63 9.98 -11.18
CA LEU A 107 2.20 11.21 -10.51
C LEU A 107 3.38 12.15 -10.28
N GLU A 108 3.22 13.39 -10.70
CA GLU A 108 4.13 14.50 -10.40
C GLU A 108 3.43 15.54 -9.49
N PRO A 109 4.14 16.20 -8.59
CA PRO A 109 5.57 16.03 -8.28
C PRO A 109 5.85 14.77 -7.46
N GLN A 110 7.15 14.43 -7.32
CA GLN A 110 7.63 13.41 -6.40
C GLN A 110 7.18 13.72 -4.96
N VAL A 111 6.59 12.73 -4.28
CA VAL A 111 6.06 12.88 -2.93
C VAL A 111 6.41 11.67 -2.06
N SER A 112 6.85 11.89 -0.84
CA SER A 112 7.18 10.83 0.10
C SER A 112 6.29 10.89 1.34
N GLY A 113 5.68 9.76 1.67
CA GLY A 113 4.81 9.60 2.83
C GLY A 113 3.32 9.78 2.51
N THR A 114 2.50 9.01 3.23
CA THR A 114 1.08 8.80 2.92
C THR A 114 0.23 10.07 2.91
N VAL A 115 0.55 11.07 3.76
CA VAL A 115 -0.16 12.36 3.74
C VAL A 115 0.12 13.11 2.44
N TRP A 116 1.38 13.16 2.01
CA TRP A 116 1.76 13.85 0.78
C TRP A 116 1.24 13.13 -0.46
N GLU A 117 1.22 11.79 -0.45
CA GLU A 117 0.57 11.01 -1.50
C GLU A 117 -0.93 11.31 -1.58
N ALA A 118 -1.61 11.40 -0.43
CA ALA A 118 -3.04 11.74 -0.39
C ALA A 118 -3.33 13.18 -0.85
N ILE A 119 -2.43 14.12 -0.53
CA ILE A 119 -2.53 15.51 -0.99
C ILE A 119 -2.38 15.57 -2.52
N ALA A 120 -1.32 14.97 -3.07
CA ALA A 120 -1.07 14.94 -4.51
C ALA A 120 -2.19 14.18 -5.25
N PHE A 121 -2.72 13.12 -4.65
CA PHE A 121 -3.89 12.41 -5.15
C PHE A 121 -5.13 13.32 -5.22
N ALA A 122 -5.43 14.08 -4.15
CA ALA A 122 -6.59 14.97 -4.11
C ALA A 122 -6.50 16.05 -5.19
N GLU A 123 -5.32 16.61 -5.43
CA GLU A 123 -5.06 17.58 -6.51
C GLU A 123 -5.27 16.95 -7.89
N LYS A 124 -4.74 15.75 -8.09
CA LYS A 124 -4.91 14.98 -9.33
C LYS A 124 -6.37 14.62 -9.58
N ALA A 125 -7.06 14.12 -8.56
CA ALA A 125 -8.47 13.75 -8.66
C ALA A 125 -9.36 14.94 -9.02
N LYS A 126 -9.10 16.11 -8.44
CA LYS A 126 -9.79 17.35 -8.77
C LYS A 126 -9.48 17.85 -10.17
N LYS A 127 -8.21 17.79 -10.59
CA LYS A 127 -7.76 18.24 -11.92
C LYS A 127 -8.38 17.40 -13.04
N ASP A 128 -8.40 16.08 -12.86
CA ASP A 128 -8.86 15.11 -13.88
C ASP A 128 -10.36 14.76 -13.71
N ASP A 129 -11.05 15.37 -12.76
CA ASP A 129 -12.46 15.08 -12.42
C ASP A 129 -12.74 13.60 -12.13
N LEU A 130 -11.81 12.92 -11.42
CA LEU A 130 -11.95 11.50 -11.08
C LEU A 130 -13.07 11.32 -10.04
N LYS A 131 -14.07 10.51 -10.36
CA LYS A 131 -15.22 10.25 -9.49
C LYS A 131 -15.02 9.06 -8.58
N LYS A 132 -14.35 8.00 -9.11
CA LYS A 132 -14.08 6.76 -8.38
C LYS A 132 -12.64 6.32 -8.60
N VAL A 133 -11.91 6.05 -7.55
CA VAL A 133 -10.52 5.59 -7.64
C VAL A 133 -10.28 4.43 -6.69
N LEU A 134 -9.69 3.36 -7.23
CA LEU A 134 -9.29 2.19 -6.45
C LEU A 134 -7.82 2.29 -6.07
N ILE A 135 -7.56 2.42 -4.77
CA ILE A 135 -6.20 2.49 -4.23
C ILE A 135 -5.66 1.07 -4.05
N VAL A 136 -4.42 0.83 -4.49
CA VAL A 136 -3.69 -0.42 -4.28
C VAL A 136 -2.48 -0.14 -3.40
N THR A 137 -2.38 -0.85 -2.28
CA THR A 137 -1.24 -0.77 -1.37
C THR A 137 -0.99 -2.11 -0.70
N SER A 138 0.04 -2.23 0.15
CA SER A 138 0.33 -3.47 0.88
C SER A 138 -0.69 -3.71 2.00
N ALA A 139 -0.97 -4.98 2.31
CA ALA A 139 -2.03 -5.40 3.21
C ALA A 139 -2.06 -4.62 4.54
N TYR A 140 -0.96 -4.59 5.30
CA TYR A 140 -0.92 -3.92 6.61
C TYR A 140 -0.98 -2.40 6.54
N HIS A 141 -0.83 -1.84 5.33
CA HIS A 141 -0.87 -0.39 5.11
C HIS A 141 -2.26 0.12 4.75
N THR A 142 -3.22 -0.75 4.44
CA THR A 142 -4.55 -0.37 3.94
C THR A 142 -5.33 0.49 4.93
N SER A 143 -5.38 0.11 6.21
CA SER A 143 -6.14 0.85 7.23
C SER A 143 -5.67 2.31 7.38
N ARG A 144 -4.35 2.53 7.52
CA ARG A 144 -3.79 3.88 7.66
C ARG A 144 -3.94 4.68 6.36
N SER A 145 -3.70 4.07 5.21
CA SER A 145 -3.88 4.74 3.92
C SER A 145 -5.32 5.19 3.72
N LEU A 146 -6.30 4.30 3.89
CA LEU A 146 -7.70 4.65 3.69
C LEU A 146 -8.12 5.86 4.54
N ARG A 147 -7.83 5.81 5.85
CA ARG A 147 -8.16 6.90 6.77
C ARG A 147 -7.49 8.22 6.38
N THR A 148 -6.21 8.17 5.98
CA THR A 148 -5.46 9.36 5.58
C THR A 148 -6.06 9.98 4.31
N PHE A 149 -6.37 9.14 3.31
CA PHE A 149 -6.94 9.60 2.04
C PHE A 149 -8.36 10.16 2.24
N GLU A 150 -9.23 9.47 2.98
CA GLU A 150 -10.58 9.95 3.29
C GLU A 150 -10.54 11.30 4.02
N LYS A 151 -9.63 11.47 4.99
CA LYS A 151 -9.43 12.72 5.72
C LYS A 151 -8.99 13.85 4.78
N ILE A 152 -7.95 13.64 3.98
CA ILE A 152 -7.43 14.67 3.06
C ILE A 152 -8.46 15.05 2.00
N LEU A 153 -9.20 14.08 1.45
CA LEU A 153 -10.29 14.38 0.50
C LEU A 153 -11.38 15.25 1.13
N ALA A 154 -11.77 14.94 2.37
CA ALA A 154 -12.76 15.74 3.12
C ALA A 154 -12.25 17.16 3.39
N GLU A 155 -11.01 17.31 3.87
CA GLU A 155 -10.40 18.63 4.15
C GLU A 155 -10.26 19.49 2.90
N ARG A 156 -9.99 18.87 1.75
CA ARG A 156 -9.84 19.55 0.46
C ARG A 156 -11.12 19.67 -0.36
N GLN A 157 -12.24 19.17 0.20
CA GLN A 157 -13.56 19.18 -0.45
C GLN A 157 -13.54 18.53 -1.84
N VAL A 158 -12.84 17.40 -1.96
CA VAL A 158 -12.78 16.60 -3.18
C VAL A 158 -13.77 15.44 -3.09
N ALA A 159 -14.78 15.48 -3.97
CA ALA A 159 -15.88 14.51 -3.99
C ALA A 159 -15.52 13.25 -4.85
N THR A 160 -14.43 12.58 -4.50
CA THR A 160 -14.01 11.32 -5.15
C THR A 160 -14.31 10.16 -4.21
N GLU A 161 -15.07 9.19 -4.68
CA GLU A 161 -15.26 7.91 -3.98
C GLU A 161 -13.96 7.11 -4.09
N ILE A 162 -13.43 6.66 -2.94
CA ILE A 162 -12.25 5.81 -2.92
C ILE A 162 -12.57 4.42 -2.40
N GLY A 163 -12.05 3.42 -3.09
CA GLY A 163 -11.88 2.07 -2.61
C GLY A 163 -10.42 1.80 -2.28
N ILE A 164 -10.15 0.72 -1.57
CA ILE A 164 -8.80 0.25 -1.29
C ILE A 164 -8.74 -1.27 -1.29
N VAL A 165 -7.71 -1.80 -1.91
CA VAL A 165 -7.42 -3.23 -1.92
C VAL A 165 -5.93 -3.49 -1.77
N SER A 166 -5.60 -4.68 -1.32
CA SER A 166 -4.22 -5.14 -1.22
C SER A 166 -3.99 -6.45 -1.97
N PRO A 167 -2.75 -6.73 -2.38
CA PRO A 167 -2.37 -8.10 -2.73
C PRO A 167 -2.48 -9.00 -1.49
N PRO A 168 -2.76 -10.30 -1.68
CA PRO A 168 -2.78 -11.25 -0.57
C PRO A 168 -1.42 -11.26 0.15
N PRO A 169 -1.40 -11.19 1.49
CA PRO A 169 -0.14 -11.30 2.23
C PRO A 169 0.47 -12.69 2.07
N GLY A 170 1.81 -12.76 2.08
CA GLY A 170 2.56 -14.01 1.96
C GLY A 170 3.68 -13.99 0.92
N ILE A 171 3.67 -13.04 -0.01
CA ILE A 171 4.72 -12.86 -1.03
C ILE A 171 5.79 -11.89 -0.51
N GLN A 172 5.52 -10.60 -0.58
CA GLN A 172 6.42 -9.57 -0.05
C GLN A 172 5.99 -9.09 1.34
N SER A 173 4.68 -9.08 1.62
CA SER A 173 4.12 -8.84 2.95
C SER A 173 4.06 -10.14 3.75
N PRO A 174 4.51 -10.19 5.02
CA PRO A 174 4.46 -11.39 5.85
C PRO A 174 3.04 -11.92 6.03
N ASN A 175 2.90 -13.23 6.17
CA ASN A 175 1.61 -13.83 6.48
C ASN A 175 1.11 -13.37 7.88
N PRO A 176 -0.16 -12.95 8.03
CA PRO A 176 -0.73 -12.49 9.30
C PRO A 176 -0.60 -13.47 10.46
N ARG A 177 -0.60 -14.77 10.17
CA ARG A 177 -0.50 -15.82 11.21
C ARG A 177 0.90 -15.89 11.83
N PHE A 178 1.96 -15.53 11.07
CA PHE A 178 3.35 -15.77 11.45
C PHE A 178 4.23 -14.52 11.35
N TRP A 179 3.64 -13.32 11.26
CA TRP A 179 4.38 -12.06 11.09
C TRP A 179 5.43 -11.85 12.19
N TRP A 180 5.08 -12.18 13.43
CA TRP A 180 5.89 -11.99 14.62
C TRP A 180 7.14 -12.88 14.70
N LEU A 181 7.22 -13.92 13.84
CA LEU A 181 8.41 -14.79 13.74
C LEU A 181 9.51 -14.21 12.84
N LYS A 182 9.27 -13.07 12.16
CA LYS A 182 10.23 -12.48 11.22
C LYS A 182 10.44 -10.99 11.51
N PRO A 183 11.69 -10.48 11.43
CA PRO A 183 11.97 -9.05 11.63
C PRO A 183 11.14 -8.14 10.71
N LYS A 184 10.95 -8.52 9.45
CA LYS A 184 10.12 -7.80 8.48
C LYS A 184 8.66 -7.69 8.95
N GLY A 185 8.12 -8.69 9.62
CA GLY A 185 6.77 -8.65 10.17
C GLY A 185 6.64 -7.62 11.29
N TRP A 186 7.60 -7.54 12.20
CA TRP A 186 7.63 -6.50 13.22
C TRP A 186 7.72 -5.11 12.61
N GLN A 187 8.60 -4.93 11.63
CA GLN A 187 8.73 -3.66 10.92
C GLN A 187 7.41 -3.24 10.26
N MET A 188 6.68 -4.16 9.64
CA MET A 188 5.44 -3.87 8.93
C MET A 188 4.25 -3.75 9.88
N VAL A 189 4.01 -4.72 10.77
CA VAL A 189 2.82 -4.73 11.63
C VAL A 189 2.98 -3.77 12.80
N ALA A 190 4.01 -3.92 13.63
CA ALA A 190 4.22 -3.02 14.77
C ALA A 190 4.55 -1.59 14.30
N GLY A 191 5.29 -1.46 13.19
CA GLY A 191 5.56 -0.17 12.56
C GLY A 191 4.29 0.55 12.10
N GLU A 192 3.28 -0.15 11.56
CA GLU A 192 2.01 0.48 11.18
C GLU A 192 1.19 0.94 12.39
N TYR A 193 1.21 0.22 13.51
CA TYR A 193 0.58 0.69 14.75
C TYR A 193 1.23 1.97 15.26
N LEU A 194 2.57 2.03 15.30
CA LEU A 194 3.30 3.23 15.71
C LEU A 194 3.02 4.41 14.78
N LYS A 195 3.08 4.21 13.47
CA LYS A 195 2.75 5.24 12.49
C LYS A 195 1.30 5.69 12.64
N SER A 196 0.35 4.77 12.83
CA SER A 196 -1.06 5.11 13.01
C SER A 196 -1.28 5.97 14.26
N ALA A 197 -0.58 5.70 15.36
CA ALA A 197 -0.63 6.53 16.56
C ALA A 197 -0.07 7.93 16.31
N VAL A 198 1.06 8.06 15.60
CA VAL A 198 1.64 9.35 15.19
C VAL A 198 0.67 10.11 14.29
N TYR A 199 0.08 9.44 13.30
CA TYR A 199 -0.89 10.07 12.39
C TYR A 199 -2.16 10.54 13.11
N TRP A 200 -2.62 9.80 14.12
CA TRP A 200 -3.75 10.21 14.96
C TRP A 200 -3.45 11.43 15.84
N LEU A 201 -2.20 11.57 16.31
CA LEU A 201 -1.79 12.67 17.19
C LEU A 201 -1.47 13.97 16.45
N PHE A 202 -0.93 13.89 15.23
CA PHE A 202 -0.33 15.04 14.53
C PHE A 202 -1.01 15.40 13.20
N TYR A 203 -1.85 14.53 12.70
CA TYR A 203 -2.60 14.73 11.45
C TYR A 203 -4.08 14.38 11.62
#